data_a7636b8950d5e11d859eab4cd92e729d
#
_entry.id   a7636b8950d5e11d859eab4cd92e729d
#
_cell.length_a   1.000
_cell.length_b   1.000
_cell.length_c   1.000
_cell.angle_alpha   90.00
_cell.angle_beta   90.00
_cell.angle_gamma   90.00
#
_symmetry.space_group_name_H-M   'P 1'
#
loop_
_entity.id
_entity.type
_entity.pdbx_description
1 polymer ?
#
loop_
_entity_poly.entity_id
_entity_poly.type
_entity_poly.pdbx_seq_one_letter_code
_entity_poly.pdbx_strand_id
1 'polypeptide(L)'
;MAISQEIKTRIDELKKEYDSLKKGKESLLDIIFEAELPESVYNSNAIENSTLTIAETEKILMQMEVSRDVSVREIFEAKNLARVFEYIKEKVSTKNIDKDLILLLHKMLISNIDEGIAGRFRKQYEYVRVGTHIAPAPEHIEAMIDALLLEYSGNHSAHFLEKIARFHLEFENIHPFNDGNGRIGRVLMNYQLMQLGFPIIIIRDKEKAVYYDSFGEYRNSNKKKAAIMEKVLYLSLFESFHKRIAYLRGEKIVQLADFAKTSQQSLSILLNKAKRQSIPAFREKGVWKIGVADK
;
A
#
# COMPACT_ATOMS: atom_id res chain seq x y z
N MET A 1 16.48 -5.85 -12.63
CA MET A 1 17.63 -4.95 -12.33
C MET A 1 17.42 -4.48 -10.90
N ALA A 2 18.47 -4.43 -10.11
CA ALA A 2 18.39 -3.79 -8.79
C ALA A 2 18.00 -2.30 -8.94
N ILE A 3 17.34 -1.74 -7.94
CA ILE A 3 17.00 -0.31 -7.88
C ILE A 3 18.26 0.52 -8.14
N SER A 4 18.20 1.47 -9.09
CA SER A 4 19.35 2.28 -9.46
C SER A 4 19.86 3.12 -8.27
N GLN A 5 21.16 3.45 -8.29
CA GLN A 5 21.74 4.31 -7.24
C GLN A 5 21.06 5.68 -7.18
N GLU A 6 20.65 6.23 -8.32
CA GLU A 6 19.90 7.50 -8.40
C GLU A 6 18.57 7.42 -7.63
N ILE A 7 17.81 6.34 -7.79
CA ILE A 7 16.56 6.14 -7.04
C ILE A 7 16.84 6.03 -5.54
N LYS A 8 17.87 5.28 -5.14
CA LYS A 8 18.24 5.14 -3.72
C LYS A 8 18.61 6.50 -3.11
N THR A 9 19.48 7.25 -3.77
CA THR A 9 19.89 8.60 -3.33
C THR A 9 18.68 9.51 -3.16
N ARG A 10 17.76 9.51 -4.11
CA ARG A 10 16.55 10.32 -4.03
C ARG A 10 15.63 9.90 -2.88
N ILE A 11 15.51 8.61 -2.59
CA ILE A 11 14.76 8.11 -1.42
C ILE A 11 15.39 8.64 -0.13
N ASP A 12 16.71 8.56 -0.02
CA ASP A 12 17.45 9.00 1.16
C ASP A 12 17.31 10.52 1.38
N GLU A 13 17.37 11.31 0.31
CA GLU A 13 17.17 12.76 0.35
C GLU A 13 15.75 13.12 0.84
N LEU A 14 14.71 12.51 0.24
CA LEU A 14 13.33 12.74 0.66
C LEU A 14 13.06 12.26 2.08
N LYS A 15 13.65 11.14 2.49
CA LYS A 15 13.56 10.63 3.85
C LYS A 15 14.19 11.58 4.86
N LYS A 16 15.39 12.07 4.56
CA LYS A 16 16.10 13.04 5.41
C LYS A 16 15.28 14.34 5.57
N GLU A 17 14.73 14.84 4.48
CA GLU A 17 13.88 16.02 4.51
C GLU A 17 12.62 15.79 5.33
N TYR A 18 11.89 14.69 5.05
CA TYR A 18 10.70 14.29 5.80
C TYR A 18 10.98 14.18 7.30
N ASP A 19 12.07 13.48 7.68
CA ASP A 19 12.45 13.29 9.07
C ASP A 19 12.82 14.60 9.78
N SER A 20 13.37 15.56 9.05
CA SER A 20 13.64 16.91 9.58
C SER A 20 12.35 17.70 9.82
N LEU A 21 11.43 17.66 8.85
CA LEU A 21 10.20 18.45 8.88
C LEU A 21 9.13 17.93 9.83
N LYS A 22 9.10 16.61 10.10
CA LYS A 22 8.06 15.98 10.94
C LYS A 22 8.22 16.24 12.43
N LYS A 23 9.40 16.66 12.90
CA LYS A 23 9.68 16.90 14.32
C LYS A 23 8.75 17.95 14.90
N GLY A 24 7.99 17.59 15.93
CA GLY A 24 7.00 18.46 16.57
C GLY A 24 5.73 18.68 15.74
N LYS A 25 5.52 17.91 14.66
CA LYS A 25 4.34 17.96 13.79
C LYS A 25 3.64 16.60 13.67
N GLU A 26 3.76 15.77 14.68
CA GLU A 26 3.20 14.41 14.71
C GLU A 26 1.68 14.46 14.56
N SER A 27 1.00 15.41 15.21
CA SER A 27 -0.45 15.60 15.08
C SER A 27 -0.90 15.96 13.66
N LEU A 28 -0.09 16.72 12.90
CA LEU A 28 -0.39 16.99 11.50
C LEU A 28 -0.28 15.71 10.65
N LEU A 29 0.72 14.87 10.93
CA LEU A 29 0.85 13.57 10.25
C LEU A 29 -0.29 12.62 10.59
N ASP A 30 -0.84 12.67 11.81
CA ASP A 30 -2.03 11.94 12.19
C ASP A 30 -3.26 12.40 11.41
N ILE A 31 -3.47 13.70 11.27
CA ILE A 31 -4.56 14.26 10.45
C ILE A 31 -4.40 13.83 8.98
N ILE A 32 -3.18 13.86 8.43
CA ILE A 32 -2.94 13.40 7.05
C ILE A 32 -3.26 11.91 6.90
N PHE A 33 -2.87 11.09 7.88
CA PHE A 33 -3.18 9.65 7.87
C PHE A 33 -4.69 9.41 7.90
N GLU A 34 -5.43 10.07 8.79
CA GLU A 34 -6.88 9.95 8.90
C GLU A 34 -7.59 10.39 7.61
N ALA A 35 -7.13 11.48 7.00
CA ALA A 35 -7.65 11.95 5.72
C ALA A 35 -7.35 11.00 4.54
N GLU A 36 -6.25 10.24 4.60
CA GLU A 36 -5.87 9.26 3.58
C GLU A 36 -6.52 7.89 3.77
N LEU A 37 -6.99 7.58 4.97
CA LEU A 37 -7.51 6.25 5.31
C LEU A 37 -8.63 5.79 4.37
N PRO A 38 -9.66 6.60 4.07
CA PRO A 38 -10.69 6.22 3.10
C PRO A 38 -10.14 5.93 1.70
N GLU A 39 -9.16 6.70 1.23
CA GLU A 39 -8.54 6.49 -0.08
C GLU A 39 -7.68 5.22 -0.11
N SER A 40 -6.99 4.90 0.98
CA SER A 40 -6.21 3.67 1.13
C SER A 40 -7.11 2.44 1.13
N VAL A 41 -8.20 2.49 1.89
CA VAL A 41 -9.21 1.42 1.96
C VAL A 41 -9.89 1.22 0.61
N TYR A 42 -10.37 2.31 0.00
CA TYR A 42 -10.98 2.27 -1.33
C TYR A 42 -10.09 1.57 -2.36
N ASN A 43 -8.85 2.06 -2.54
CA ASN A 43 -7.98 1.50 -3.55
C ASN A 43 -7.65 0.03 -3.29
N SER A 44 -7.41 -0.35 -2.05
CA SER A 44 -7.08 -1.73 -1.71
C SER A 44 -8.25 -2.69 -1.93
N ASN A 45 -9.49 -2.28 -1.65
CA ASN A 45 -10.68 -3.08 -1.93
C ASN A 45 -11.04 -3.07 -3.43
N ALA A 46 -10.89 -1.94 -4.14
CA ALA A 46 -11.17 -1.82 -5.57
C ALA A 46 -10.23 -2.70 -6.42
N ILE A 47 -8.96 -2.88 -6.01
CA ILE A 47 -8.06 -3.87 -6.63
C ILE A 47 -8.68 -5.28 -6.57
N GLU A 48 -9.37 -5.62 -5.48
CA GLU A 48 -10.09 -6.89 -5.29
C GLU A 48 -11.54 -6.84 -5.82
N ASN A 49 -11.84 -5.89 -6.71
CA ASN A 49 -13.13 -5.73 -7.40
C ASN A 49 -14.30 -5.30 -6.51
N SER A 50 -14.09 -4.63 -5.37
CA SER A 50 -15.16 -3.93 -4.66
C SER A 50 -15.82 -2.89 -5.56
N THR A 51 -17.13 -2.75 -5.44
CA THR A 51 -17.95 -1.82 -6.24
C THR A 51 -18.10 -0.45 -5.59
N LEU A 52 -17.61 -0.29 -4.34
CA LEU A 52 -17.64 0.99 -3.64
C LEU A 52 -16.82 2.05 -4.38
N THR A 53 -17.34 3.26 -4.42
CA THR A 53 -16.57 4.44 -4.82
C THR A 53 -15.78 5.00 -3.64
N ILE A 54 -14.82 5.87 -3.90
CA ILE A 54 -14.05 6.55 -2.84
C ILE A 54 -14.97 7.39 -1.93
N ALA A 55 -15.98 8.04 -2.49
CA ALA A 55 -16.94 8.85 -1.73
C ALA A 55 -17.85 7.98 -0.84
N GLU A 56 -18.28 6.82 -1.31
CA GLU A 56 -19.06 5.87 -0.51
C GLU A 56 -18.19 5.26 0.61
N THR A 57 -16.93 4.89 0.30
CA THR A 57 -15.99 4.42 1.32
C THR A 57 -15.80 5.47 2.42
N GLU A 58 -15.62 6.75 2.04
CA GLU A 58 -15.49 7.84 3.00
C GLU A 58 -16.75 7.99 3.88
N LYS A 59 -17.95 7.94 3.29
CA LYS A 59 -19.22 8.01 4.05
C LYS A 59 -19.35 6.84 5.03
N ILE A 60 -19.06 5.62 4.59
CA ILE A 60 -19.10 4.42 5.45
C ILE A 60 -18.16 4.56 6.64
N LEU A 61 -16.93 5.06 6.41
CA LEU A 61 -15.92 5.15 7.46
C LEU A 61 -16.11 6.33 8.40
N MET A 62 -16.48 7.51 7.87
CA MET A 62 -16.50 8.75 8.62
C MET A 62 -17.90 9.07 9.16
N GLN A 63 -18.98 8.70 8.47
CA GLN A 63 -20.36 9.09 8.80
C GLN A 63 -21.24 7.91 9.18
N MET A 64 -20.76 6.67 8.99
CA MET A 64 -21.55 5.45 9.18
C MET A 64 -22.82 5.40 8.29
N GLU A 65 -22.74 6.01 7.11
CA GLU A 65 -23.85 6.13 6.16
C GLU A 65 -23.60 5.31 4.89
N VAL A 66 -24.68 4.78 4.33
CA VAL A 66 -24.70 4.08 3.05
C VAL A 66 -25.70 4.79 2.14
N SER A 67 -25.26 5.23 0.97
CA SER A 67 -26.06 6.08 0.06
C SER A 67 -26.84 5.32 -1.02
N ARG A 68 -26.65 4.02 -1.16
CA ARG A 68 -27.34 3.12 -2.10
C ARG A 68 -27.35 1.70 -1.55
N ASP A 69 -27.99 0.77 -2.28
CA ASP A 69 -27.87 -0.65 -1.96
C ASP A 69 -26.42 -1.12 -2.19
N VAL A 70 -25.72 -1.32 -1.09
CA VAL A 70 -24.36 -1.86 -1.01
C VAL A 70 -24.42 -3.17 -0.25
N SER A 71 -23.64 -4.18 -0.67
CA SER A 71 -23.63 -5.44 0.06
C SER A 71 -23.08 -5.24 1.48
N VAL A 72 -23.68 -5.90 2.45
CA VAL A 72 -23.18 -5.90 3.83
C VAL A 72 -21.73 -6.36 3.90
N ARG A 73 -21.32 -7.29 3.02
CA ARG A 73 -19.95 -7.73 2.90
C ARG A 73 -19.00 -6.58 2.57
N GLU A 74 -19.30 -5.74 1.56
CA GLU A 74 -18.43 -4.61 1.18
C GLU A 74 -18.31 -3.57 2.29
N ILE A 75 -19.39 -3.37 3.08
CA ILE A 75 -19.35 -2.49 4.25
C ILE A 75 -18.37 -3.04 5.29
N PHE A 76 -18.42 -4.34 5.61
CA PHE A 76 -17.46 -4.96 6.52
C PHE A 76 -16.04 -4.97 5.96
N GLU A 77 -15.85 -5.23 4.67
CA GLU A 77 -14.53 -5.17 4.02
C GLU A 77 -13.89 -3.77 4.17
N ALA A 78 -14.67 -2.70 3.99
CA ALA A 78 -14.18 -1.34 4.19
C ALA A 78 -13.84 -1.05 5.66
N LYS A 79 -14.77 -1.35 6.58
CA LYS A 79 -14.59 -1.08 8.02
C LYS A 79 -13.47 -1.90 8.64
N ASN A 80 -13.39 -3.18 8.29
CA ASN A 80 -12.35 -4.06 8.80
C ASN A 80 -10.96 -3.66 8.32
N LEU A 81 -10.83 -3.32 7.02
CA LEU A 81 -9.56 -2.88 6.49
C LEU A 81 -9.10 -1.55 7.12
N ALA A 82 -10.02 -0.60 7.36
CA ALA A 82 -9.71 0.62 8.10
C ALA A 82 -9.16 0.31 9.50
N ARG A 83 -9.84 -0.56 10.27
CA ARG A 83 -9.38 -1.01 11.59
C ARG A 83 -8.00 -1.68 11.55
N VAL A 84 -7.71 -2.44 10.49
CA VAL A 84 -6.38 -3.03 10.30
C VAL A 84 -5.32 -1.95 10.09
N PHE A 85 -5.59 -0.91 9.29
CA PHE A 85 -4.67 0.22 9.12
C PHE A 85 -4.43 1.00 10.43
N GLU A 86 -5.47 1.25 11.20
CA GLU A 86 -5.36 1.89 12.52
C GLU A 86 -4.52 1.03 13.48
N TYR A 87 -4.78 -0.27 13.51
CA TYR A 87 -4.03 -1.20 14.34
C TYR A 87 -2.55 -1.22 13.99
N ILE A 88 -2.18 -1.31 12.71
CA ILE A 88 -0.77 -1.31 12.32
C ILE A 88 -0.08 0.01 12.63
N LYS A 89 -0.77 1.15 12.50
CA LYS A 89 -0.27 2.47 12.90
C LYS A 89 0.09 2.49 14.40
N GLU A 90 -0.79 1.95 15.24
CA GLU A 90 -0.60 1.93 16.68
C GLU A 90 0.52 0.96 17.13
N LYS A 91 0.63 -0.20 16.49
CA LYS A 91 1.50 -1.31 16.93
C LYS A 91 2.85 -1.39 16.25
N VAL A 92 3.11 -0.61 15.21
CA VAL A 92 4.30 -0.71 14.35
C VAL A 92 5.62 -0.58 15.12
N SER A 93 5.67 0.20 16.21
CA SER A 93 6.87 0.41 17.01
C SER A 93 7.15 -0.72 18.03
N THR A 94 6.18 -1.59 18.29
CA THR A 94 6.22 -2.56 19.39
C THR A 94 6.24 -4.01 18.94
N LYS A 95 5.92 -4.30 17.69
CA LYS A 95 5.85 -5.67 17.15
C LYS A 95 6.69 -5.84 15.89
N ASN A 96 7.39 -6.96 15.79
CA ASN A 96 7.96 -7.42 14.54
C ASN A 96 6.89 -8.15 13.71
N ILE A 97 7.15 -8.32 12.40
CA ILE A 97 6.32 -9.18 11.56
C ILE A 97 6.64 -10.62 11.91
N ASP A 98 5.65 -11.32 12.39
CA ASP A 98 5.66 -12.75 12.67
C ASP A 98 4.37 -13.40 12.19
N LYS A 99 4.27 -14.70 12.31
CA LYS A 99 3.10 -15.48 11.92
C LYS A 99 1.84 -15.05 12.70
N ASP A 100 1.98 -14.79 13.98
CA ASP A 100 0.85 -14.40 14.85
C ASP A 100 0.28 -13.05 14.44
N LEU A 101 1.13 -12.08 14.08
CA LEU A 101 0.68 -10.80 13.54
C LEU A 101 -0.08 -10.99 12.21
N ILE A 102 0.45 -11.80 11.29
CA ILE A 102 -0.19 -12.07 10.00
C ILE A 102 -1.59 -12.68 10.22
N LEU A 103 -1.71 -13.67 11.09
CA LEU A 103 -2.98 -14.31 11.43
C LEU A 103 -3.94 -13.35 12.13
N LEU A 104 -3.46 -12.50 13.02
CA LEU A 104 -4.27 -11.50 13.71
C LEU A 104 -4.83 -10.46 12.72
N LEU A 105 -3.98 -9.92 11.83
CA LEU A 105 -4.41 -8.95 10.81
C LEU A 105 -5.46 -9.58 9.88
N HIS A 106 -5.27 -10.84 9.49
CA HIS A 106 -6.25 -11.56 8.69
C HIS A 106 -7.57 -11.79 9.46
N LYS A 107 -7.49 -12.15 10.75
CA LYS A 107 -8.68 -12.28 11.60
C LYS A 107 -9.48 -10.97 11.64
N MET A 108 -8.80 -9.85 11.83
CA MET A 108 -9.43 -8.54 11.86
C MET A 108 -10.08 -8.18 10.50
N LEU A 109 -9.41 -8.53 9.38
CA LEU A 109 -9.88 -8.23 8.03
C LEU A 109 -11.15 -9.01 7.68
N ILE A 110 -11.23 -10.30 8.09
CA ILE A 110 -12.30 -11.23 7.68
C ILE A 110 -13.42 -11.34 8.73
N SER A 111 -13.26 -10.75 9.91
CA SER A 111 -14.31 -10.73 10.95
C SER A 111 -15.66 -10.24 10.41
N ASN A 112 -16.73 -10.92 10.78
CA ASN A 112 -18.11 -10.64 10.34
C ASN A 112 -18.36 -10.83 8.83
N ILE A 113 -17.37 -11.38 8.09
CA ILE A 113 -17.51 -11.73 6.67
C ILE A 113 -17.56 -13.26 6.55
N ASP A 114 -16.56 -13.96 7.09
CA ASP A 114 -16.49 -15.41 7.12
C ASP A 114 -15.63 -15.88 8.31
N GLU A 115 -16.27 -16.18 9.42
CA GLU A 115 -15.58 -16.62 10.65
C GLU A 115 -14.91 -18.01 10.47
N GLY A 116 -15.33 -18.81 9.49
CA GLY A 116 -14.75 -20.12 9.23
C GLY A 116 -13.32 -20.08 8.73
N ILE A 117 -12.92 -18.99 8.09
CA ILE A 117 -11.56 -18.77 7.54
C ILE A 117 -10.78 -17.68 8.25
N ALA A 118 -11.42 -16.90 9.13
CA ALA A 118 -10.79 -15.75 9.78
C ALA A 118 -9.62 -16.18 10.69
N GLY A 119 -8.44 -15.57 10.45
CA GLY A 119 -7.25 -15.74 11.29
C GLY A 119 -6.59 -17.11 11.22
N ARG A 120 -6.80 -17.86 10.14
CA ARG A 120 -6.13 -19.13 9.91
C ARG A 120 -5.68 -19.31 8.46
N PHE A 121 -4.61 -20.02 8.26
CA PHE A 121 -4.20 -20.45 6.93
C PHE A 121 -5.17 -21.49 6.35
N ARG A 122 -5.09 -21.69 5.02
CA ARG A 122 -5.84 -22.74 4.31
C ARG A 122 -5.52 -24.13 4.89
N LYS A 123 -6.56 -24.93 5.10
CA LYS A 123 -6.46 -26.29 5.60
C LYS A 123 -6.43 -27.30 4.44
N GLN A 124 -6.17 -28.55 4.77
CA GLN A 124 -6.24 -29.67 3.83
C GLN A 124 -7.51 -29.60 2.96
N TYR A 125 -7.35 -29.78 1.66
CA TYR A 125 -8.39 -29.67 0.62
C TYR A 125 -8.84 -28.24 0.27
N GLU A 126 -8.37 -27.20 0.94
CA GLU A 126 -8.65 -25.80 0.59
C GLU A 126 -7.65 -25.30 -0.47
N TYR A 127 -7.74 -25.81 -1.70
CA TYR A 127 -6.90 -25.37 -2.81
C TYR A 127 -7.44 -24.08 -3.42
N VAL A 128 -6.55 -23.16 -3.77
CA VAL A 128 -6.90 -21.85 -4.35
C VAL A 128 -6.18 -21.64 -5.68
N ARG A 129 -6.90 -21.05 -6.62
CA ARG A 129 -6.36 -20.61 -7.91
C ARG A 129 -6.57 -19.11 -8.08
N VAL A 130 -5.51 -18.40 -8.47
CA VAL A 130 -5.51 -16.95 -8.74
C VAL A 130 -5.14 -16.73 -10.20
N GLY A 131 -6.13 -16.44 -11.03
CA GLY A 131 -5.93 -16.39 -12.47
C GLY A 131 -5.45 -17.75 -13.01
N THR A 132 -4.24 -17.79 -13.57
CA THR A 132 -3.58 -19.02 -14.05
C THR A 132 -2.68 -19.69 -13.01
N HIS A 133 -2.42 -19.02 -11.87
CA HIS A 133 -1.58 -19.53 -10.80
C HIS A 133 -2.38 -20.47 -9.88
N ILE A 134 -1.88 -21.67 -9.68
CA ILE A 134 -2.36 -22.60 -8.64
C ILE A 134 -1.44 -22.38 -7.44
N ALA A 135 -2.02 -21.92 -6.32
CA ALA A 135 -1.27 -21.70 -5.10
C ALA A 135 -0.73 -23.04 -4.53
N PRO A 136 0.37 -23.01 -3.79
CA PRO A 136 0.93 -24.21 -3.14
C PRO A 136 -0.11 -24.97 -2.33
N ALA A 137 0.09 -26.27 -2.18
CA ALA A 137 -0.79 -27.13 -1.40
C ALA A 137 -0.83 -26.66 0.07
N PRO A 138 -2.01 -26.74 0.73
CA PRO A 138 -2.19 -26.18 2.08
C PRO A 138 -1.21 -26.69 3.12
N GLU A 139 -0.78 -27.94 3.02
CA GLU A 139 0.17 -28.59 3.94
C GLU A 139 1.58 -27.95 3.95
N HIS A 140 1.91 -27.15 2.93
CA HIS A 140 3.22 -26.48 2.83
C HIS A 140 3.20 -25.04 3.32
N ILE A 141 2.01 -24.44 3.53
CA ILE A 141 1.84 -23.01 3.78
C ILE A 141 2.64 -22.54 5.00
N GLU A 142 2.51 -23.23 6.14
CA GLU A 142 3.18 -22.81 7.37
C GLU A 142 4.70 -22.76 7.19
N ALA A 143 5.28 -23.83 6.62
CA ALA A 143 6.71 -23.89 6.37
C ALA A 143 7.18 -22.79 5.37
N MET A 144 6.36 -22.49 4.34
CA MET A 144 6.66 -21.45 3.37
C MET A 144 6.58 -20.05 3.99
N ILE A 145 5.61 -19.79 4.87
CA ILE A 145 5.53 -18.52 5.61
C ILE A 145 6.70 -18.38 6.58
N ASP A 146 7.08 -19.42 7.30
CA ASP A 146 8.25 -19.41 8.19
C ASP A 146 9.53 -19.12 7.39
N ALA A 147 9.71 -19.74 6.23
CA ALA A 147 10.84 -19.48 5.33
C ALA A 147 10.85 -18.03 4.80
N LEU A 148 9.68 -17.50 4.43
CA LEU A 148 9.53 -16.11 3.98
C LEU A 148 9.91 -15.10 5.07
N LEU A 149 9.46 -15.32 6.29
CA LEU A 149 9.79 -14.48 7.45
C LEU A 149 11.29 -14.54 7.78
N LEU A 150 11.89 -15.73 7.71
CA LEU A 150 13.32 -15.91 7.92
C LEU A 150 14.15 -15.21 6.83
N GLU A 151 13.79 -15.35 5.55
CA GLU A 151 14.44 -14.66 4.45
C GLU A 151 14.35 -13.13 4.62
N TYR A 152 13.17 -12.61 4.95
CA TYR A 152 12.96 -11.18 5.18
C TYR A 152 13.83 -10.64 6.32
N SER A 153 13.88 -11.34 7.45
CA SER A 153 14.68 -10.92 8.61
C SER A 153 16.18 -11.08 8.39
N GLY A 154 16.62 -12.17 7.73
CA GLY A 154 18.03 -12.52 7.55
C GLY A 154 18.74 -11.78 6.40
N ASN A 155 18.03 -11.20 5.46
CA ASN A 155 18.65 -10.52 4.32
C ASN A 155 19.04 -9.07 4.68
N HIS A 156 20.25 -8.88 5.17
CA HIS A 156 20.78 -7.56 5.53
C HIS A 156 21.49 -6.81 4.37
N SER A 157 21.78 -7.48 3.27
CA SER A 157 22.51 -6.90 2.13
C SER A 157 21.61 -6.23 1.10
N ALA A 158 20.35 -6.65 0.98
CA ALA A 158 19.41 -6.09 0.02
C ALA A 158 18.84 -4.75 0.49
N HIS A 159 18.56 -3.86 -0.46
CA HIS A 159 17.86 -2.62 -0.20
C HIS A 159 16.45 -2.90 0.33
N PHE A 160 15.96 -2.08 1.27
CA PHE A 160 14.68 -2.33 1.95
C PHE A 160 13.50 -2.46 0.97
N LEU A 161 13.45 -1.67 -0.11
CA LEU A 161 12.40 -1.79 -1.12
C LEU A 161 12.44 -3.12 -1.87
N GLU A 162 13.64 -3.66 -2.13
CA GLU A 162 13.78 -5.00 -2.72
C GLU A 162 13.24 -6.06 -1.75
N LYS A 163 13.57 -5.94 -0.47
CA LYS A 163 13.06 -6.86 0.57
C LYS A 163 11.54 -6.84 0.65
N ILE A 164 10.95 -5.64 0.69
CA ILE A 164 9.49 -5.45 0.77
C ILE A 164 8.82 -5.98 -0.51
N ALA A 165 9.36 -5.67 -1.70
CA ALA A 165 8.84 -6.16 -2.96
C ALA A 165 8.85 -7.69 -3.04
N ARG A 166 9.97 -8.32 -2.69
CA ARG A 166 10.10 -9.79 -2.68
C ARG A 166 9.18 -10.44 -1.66
N PHE A 167 9.11 -9.88 -0.45
CA PHE A 167 8.20 -10.37 0.58
C PHE A 167 6.77 -10.38 0.08
N HIS A 168 6.30 -9.27 -0.48
CA HIS A 168 4.94 -9.17 -0.98
C HIS A 168 4.67 -10.14 -2.14
N LEU A 169 5.57 -10.22 -3.12
CA LEU A 169 5.43 -11.11 -4.26
C LEU A 169 5.42 -12.59 -3.84
N GLU A 170 6.27 -12.98 -2.89
CA GLU A 170 6.29 -14.35 -2.38
C GLU A 170 5.06 -14.65 -1.51
N PHE A 171 4.61 -13.70 -0.68
CA PHE A 171 3.38 -13.83 0.08
C PHE A 171 2.16 -14.07 -0.83
N GLU A 172 2.06 -13.31 -1.93
CA GLU A 172 1.01 -13.50 -2.94
C GLU A 172 1.18 -14.80 -3.75
N ASN A 173 2.41 -15.28 -3.91
CA ASN A 173 2.68 -16.56 -4.55
C ASN A 173 2.29 -17.75 -3.66
N ILE A 174 2.54 -17.67 -2.36
CA ILE A 174 2.09 -18.64 -1.35
C ILE A 174 0.57 -18.63 -1.23
N HIS A 175 -0.04 -17.46 -1.26
CA HIS A 175 -1.49 -17.25 -1.14
C HIS A 175 -2.07 -17.99 0.07
N PRO A 176 -1.65 -17.65 1.29
CA PRO A 176 -1.86 -18.50 2.47
C PRO A 176 -3.30 -18.59 2.97
N PHE A 177 -4.19 -17.71 2.53
CA PHE A 177 -5.58 -17.63 2.95
C PHE A 177 -6.57 -17.99 1.83
N ASN A 178 -7.80 -18.32 2.21
CA ASN A 178 -8.89 -18.55 1.26
C ASN A 178 -9.39 -17.25 0.62
N ASP A 179 -9.31 -16.13 1.37
CA ASP A 179 -9.68 -14.77 0.94
C ASP A 179 -8.79 -13.76 1.66
N GLY A 180 -8.69 -12.54 1.12
CA GLY A 180 -8.00 -11.41 1.77
C GLY A 180 -6.49 -11.36 1.59
N ASN A 181 -5.86 -12.24 0.81
CA ASN A 181 -4.40 -12.27 0.62
C ASN A 181 -3.88 -10.92 0.10
N GLY A 182 -4.42 -10.40 -0.99
CA GLY A 182 -3.97 -9.12 -1.56
C GLY A 182 -4.09 -7.95 -0.58
N ARG A 183 -5.19 -7.89 0.17
CA ARG A 183 -5.39 -6.85 1.19
C ARG A 183 -4.37 -6.95 2.32
N ILE A 184 -4.14 -8.15 2.87
CA ILE A 184 -3.12 -8.39 3.89
C ILE A 184 -1.72 -8.13 3.35
N GLY A 185 -1.39 -8.58 2.14
CA GLY A 185 -0.10 -8.32 1.50
C GLY A 185 0.20 -6.81 1.40
N ARG A 186 -0.78 -6.00 0.98
CA ARG A 186 -0.64 -4.53 0.93
C ARG A 186 -0.56 -3.86 2.32
N VAL A 187 -1.25 -4.40 3.31
CA VAL A 187 -1.11 -3.97 4.71
C VAL A 187 0.29 -4.28 5.23
N LEU A 188 0.82 -5.48 4.99
CA LEU A 188 2.17 -5.87 5.41
C LEU A 188 3.25 -5.02 4.75
N MET A 189 3.11 -4.65 3.48
CA MET A 189 4.00 -3.68 2.84
C MET A 189 4.04 -2.34 3.60
N ASN A 190 2.88 -1.82 3.96
CA ASN A 190 2.78 -0.57 4.72
C ASN A 190 3.34 -0.72 6.13
N TYR A 191 3.10 -1.85 6.78
CA TYR A 191 3.70 -2.15 8.08
C TYR A 191 5.23 -2.14 8.02
N GLN A 192 5.82 -2.81 7.02
CA GLN A 192 7.27 -2.84 6.80
C GLN A 192 7.85 -1.43 6.56
N LEU A 193 7.18 -0.60 5.75
CA LEU A 193 7.58 0.78 5.52
C LEU A 193 7.55 1.61 6.81
N MET A 194 6.46 1.50 7.57
CA MET A 194 6.31 2.23 8.83
C MET A 194 7.34 1.81 9.88
N GLN A 195 7.69 0.52 9.98
CA GLN A 195 8.77 0.03 10.86
C GLN A 195 10.12 0.69 10.56
N LEU A 196 10.36 1.02 9.30
CA LEU A 196 11.56 1.73 8.85
C LEU A 196 11.43 3.26 8.94
N GLY A 197 10.33 3.75 9.51
CA GLY A 197 10.05 5.18 9.65
C GLY A 197 9.66 5.88 8.34
N PHE A 198 9.26 5.12 7.31
CA PHE A 198 8.70 5.66 6.07
C PHE A 198 7.19 5.89 6.21
N PRO A 199 6.64 6.82 5.43
CA PRO A 199 5.19 7.00 5.37
C PRO A 199 4.50 5.82 4.65
N ILE A 200 3.18 5.66 4.90
CA ILE A 200 2.37 4.68 4.15
C ILE A 200 2.28 5.06 2.67
N ILE A 201 2.06 4.06 1.84
CA ILE A 201 1.83 4.19 0.40
C ILE A 201 0.45 3.69 0.01
N ILE A 202 -0.08 4.19 -1.09
CA ILE A 202 -1.32 3.72 -1.69
C ILE A 202 -1.01 3.13 -3.06
N ILE A 203 -1.22 1.81 -3.22
CA ILE A 203 -1.25 1.17 -4.54
C ILE A 203 -2.63 1.45 -5.12
N ARG A 204 -2.66 2.10 -6.28
CA ARG A 204 -3.91 2.62 -6.82
C ARG A 204 -4.61 1.63 -7.76
N ASP A 205 -5.91 1.49 -7.62
CA ASP A 205 -6.74 0.64 -8.49
C ASP A 205 -6.55 0.98 -9.98
N LYS A 206 -6.46 2.26 -10.32
CA LYS A 206 -6.21 2.70 -11.70
C LYS A 206 -4.89 2.20 -12.30
N GLU A 207 -3.98 1.73 -11.47
CA GLU A 207 -2.66 1.21 -11.83
C GLU A 207 -2.56 -0.30 -11.59
N LYS A 208 -3.68 -0.98 -11.29
CA LYS A 208 -3.70 -2.41 -10.93
C LYS A 208 -3.16 -3.34 -12.02
N ALA A 209 -3.23 -2.95 -13.29
CA ALA A 209 -2.64 -3.73 -14.37
C ALA A 209 -1.13 -3.92 -14.18
N VAL A 210 -0.39 -2.83 -13.91
CA VAL A 210 1.06 -2.87 -13.66
C VAL A 210 1.38 -3.63 -12.36
N TYR A 211 0.52 -3.48 -11.35
CA TYR A 211 0.65 -4.23 -10.10
C TYR A 211 0.50 -5.74 -10.35
N TYR A 212 -0.48 -6.16 -11.13
CA TYR A 212 -0.65 -7.58 -11.50
C TYR A 212 0.45 -8.11 -12.44
N ASP A 213 0.97 -7.28 -13.35
CA ASP A 213 2.10 -7.65 -14.21
C ASP A 213 3.34 -8.03 -13.39
N SER A 214 3.52 -7.44 -12.20
CA SER A 214 4.65 -7.76 -11.32
C SER A 214 4.63 -9.21 -10.80
N PHE A 215 3.44 -9.78 -10.59
CA PHE A 215 3.30 -11.19 -10.21
C PHE A 215 3.68 -12.12 -11.38
N GLY A 216 3.32 -11.72 -12.61
CA GLY A 216 3.74 -12.42 -13.83
C GLY A 216 5.26 -12.40 -14.01
N GLU A 217 5.88 -11.22 -13.85
CA GLU A 217 7.35 -11.08 -13.91
C GLU A 217 8.03 -11.98 -12.89
N TYR A 218 7.55 -11.97 -11.65
CA TYR A 218 8.12 -12.74 -10.56
C TYR A 218 8.05 -14.25 -10.80
N ARG A 219 6.87 -14.76 -11.18
CA ARG A 219 6.65 -16.19 -11.40
C ARG A 219 7.35 -16.74 -12.65
N ASN A 220 7.37 -15.94 -13.73
CA ASN A 220 7.87 -16.41 -15.02
C ASN A 220 9.39 -16.18 -15.20
N SER A 221 10.07 -15.52 -14.26
CA SER A 221 11.50 -15.32 -14.33
C SER A 221 12.28 -16.36 -13.52
N ASN A 222 13.30 -16.97 -14.11
CA ASN A 222 14.17 -17.96 -13.44
C ASN A 222 14.84 -17.42 -12.16
N LYS A 223 14.93 -16.08 -12.01
CA LYS A 223 15.58 -15.41 -10.87
C LYS A 223 14.58 -14.69 -9.96
N LYS A 224 13.29 -14.99 -10.08
CA LYS A 224 12.23 -14.31 -9.29
C LYS A 224 12.43 -12.78 -9.29
N LYS A 225 12.39 -12.17 -10.47
CA LYS A 225 12.59 -10.71 -10.63
C LYS A 225 11.46 -9.94 -9.98
N ALA A 226 11.78 -8.85 -9.31
CA ALA A 226 10.84 -7.98 -8.60
C ALA A 226 10.84 -6.52 -9.14
N ALA A 227 11.42 -6.28 -10.31
CA ALA A 227 11.68 -4.93 -10.81
C ALA A 227 10.42 -4.10 -11.04
N ILE A 228 9.34 -4.71 -11.50
CA ILE A 228 8.06 -4.02 -11.67
C ILE A 228 7.49 -3.64 -10.30
N MET A 229 7.48 -4.55 -9.31
CA MET A 229 6.99 -4.26 -7.96
C MET A 229 7.86 -3.21 -7.25
N GLU A 230 9.18 -3.29 -7.39
CA GLU A 230 10.10 -2.27 -6.88
C GLU A 230 9.75 -0.88 -7.44
N LYS A 231 9.43 -0.81 -8.75
CA LYS A 231 9.00 0.43 -9.39
C LYS A 231 7.67 0.93 -8.85
N VAL A 232 6.69 0.07 -8.65
CA VAL A 232 5.40 0.41 -8.02
C VAL A 232 5.65 1.00 -6.63
N LEU A 233 6.50 0.35 -5.83
CA LEU A 233 6.82 0.79 -4.47
C LEU A 233 7.49 2.16 -4.43
N TYR A 234 8.58 2.38 -5.20
CA TYR A 234 9.29 3.65 -5.10
C TYR A 234 8.49 4.84 -5.68
N LEU A 235 7.68 4.63 -6.74
CA LEU A 235 6.81 5.70 -7.24
C LEU A 235 5.72 6.07 -6.25
N SER A 236 5.09 5.08 -5.60
CA SER A 236 4.11 5.32 -4.55
C SER A 236 4.74 5.97 -3.31
N LEU A 237 5.98 5.61 -2.99
CA LEU A 237 6.71 6.22 -1.87
C LEU A 237 7.09 7.68 -2.15
N PHE A 238 7.54 8.01 -3.37
CA PHE A 238 7.78 9.39 -3.77
C PHE A 238 6.51 10.24 -3.69
N GLU A 239 5.38 9.72 -4.20
CA GLU A 239 4.09 10.41 -4.11
C GLU A 239 3.70 10.68 -2.65
N SER A 240 3.89 9.69 -1.79
CA SER A 240 3.61 9.79 -0.36
C SER A 240 4.52 10.83 0.35
N PHE A 241 5.81 10.86 0.02
CA PHE A 241 6.73 11.88 0.52
C PHE A 241 6.34 13.28 0.05
N HIS A 242 6.10 13.45 -1.25
CA HIS A 242 5.75 14.77 -1.81
C HIS A 242 4.51 15.35 -1.14
N LYS A 243 3.49 14.53 -0.89
CA LYS A 243 2.31 14.97 -0.16
C LYS A 243 2.67 15.47 1.24
N ARG A 244 3.34 14.64 2.03
CA ARG A 244 3.66 14.97 3.43
C ARG A 244 4.61 16.14 3.55
N ILE A 245 5.62 16.22 2.70
CA ILE A 245 6.56 17.33 2.67
C ILE A 245 5.84 18.66 2.37
N ALA A 246 4.94 18.68 1.37
CA ALA A 246 4.16 19.86 1.06
C ALA A 246 3.31 20.35 2.24
N TYR A 247 2.60 19.44 2.93
CA TYR A 247 1.84 19.78 4.14
C TYR A 247 2.74 20.20 5.31
N LEU A 248 3.85 19.51 5.53
CA LEU A 248 4.79 19.84 6.61
C LEU A 248 5.49 21.17 6.40
N ARG A 249 5.67 21.60 5.16
CA ARG A 249 6.17 22.93 4.81
C ARG A 249 5.11 24.02 4.90
N GLY A 250 3.83 23.67 5.05
CA GLY A 250 2.72 24.63 5.03
C GLY A 250 2.45 25.21 3.64
N GLU A 251 2.82 24.49 2.58
CA GLU A 251 2.60 24.94 1.20
C GLU A 251 1.10 24.96 0.87
N LYS A 252 0.71 25.93 0.02
CA LYS A 252 -0.64 25.98 -0.54
C LYS A 252 -0.84 24.82 -1.52
N ILE A 253 -1.79 23.94 -1.22
CA ILE A 253 -2.08 22.78 -2.08
C ILE A 253 -3.06 23.19 -3.18
N VAL A 254 -2.64 23.07 -4.44
CA VAL A 254 -3.45 23.41 -5.62
C VAL A 254 -3.60 22.21 -6.54
N GLN A 255 -4.67 22.19 -7.34
CA GLN A 255 -4.80 21.17 -8.38
C GLN A 255 -3.74 21.37 -9.47
N LEU A 256 -3.18 20.27 -9.99
CA LEU A 256 -2.16 20.34 -11.02
C LEU A 256 -2.67 21.03 -12.31
N ALA A 257 -3.97 20.96 -12.56
CA ALA A 257 -4.62 21.67 -13.68
C ALA A 257 -4.59 23.19 -13.49
N ASP A 258 -4.77 23.69 -12.26
CA ASP A 258 -4.72 25.13 -11.97
C ASP A 258 -3.26 25.62 -11.94
N PHE A 259 -2.36 24.82 -11.41
CA PHE A 259 -0.92 25.07 -11.51
C PHE A 259 -0.44 25.18 -12.96
N ALA A 260 -0.95 24.32 -13.86
CA ALA A 260 -0.64 24.37 -15.29
C ALA A 260 -1.00 25.73 -15.92
N LYS A 261 -2.19 26.26 -15.58
CA LYS A 261 -2.65 27.58 -16.07
C LYS A 261 -1.76 28.72 -15.56
N THR A 262 -1.50 28.75 -14.25
CA THR A 262 -0.72 29.82 -13.62
C THR A 262 0.76 29.81 -14.00
N SER A 263 1.34 28.63 -14.23
CA SER A 263 2.74 28.45 -14.65
C SER A 263 2.93 28.45 -16.17
N GLN A 264 1.86 28.61 -16.95
CA GLN A 264 1.88 28.58 -18.43
C GLN A 264 2.51 27.29 -19.00
N GLN A 265 2.33 26.16 -18.29
CA GLN A 265 2.84 24.84 -18.72
C GLN A 265 1.69 23.95 -19.23
N SER A 266 2.02 23.06 -20.18
CA SER A 266 1.05 22.08 -20.66
C SER A 266 0.65 21.11 -19.56
N LEU A 267 -0.66 20.98 -19.30
CA LEU A 267 -1.20 20.02 -18.32
C LEU A 267 -0.78 18.57 -18.65
N SER A 268 -0.77 18.19 -19.93
CA SER A 268 -0.37 16.84 -20.36
C SER A 268 1.09 16.53 -20.01
N ILE A 269 1.98 17.52 -20.16
CA ILE A 269 3.40 17.39 -19.77
C ILE A 269 3.51 17.25 -18.26
N LEU A 270 2.80 18.09 -17.51
CA LEU A 270 2.81 18.03 -16.03
C LEU A 270 2.24 16.71 -15.50
N LEU A 271 1.15 16.20 -16.08
CA LEU A 271 0.60 14.89 -15.73
C LEU A 271 1.59 13.75 -15.98
N ASN A 272 2.32 13.79 -17.11
CA ASN A 272 3.35 12.80 -17.39
C ASN A 272 4.54 12.91 -16.40
N LYS A 273 4.94 14.11 -16.03
CA LYS A 273 5.96 14.34 -14.99
C LYS A 273 5.48 13.86 -13.62
N ALA A 274 4.22 14.13 -13.25
CA ALA A 274 3.60 13.67 -12.01
C ALA A 274 3.57 12.13 -11.92
N LYS A 275 3.11 11.45 -12.98
CA LYS A 275 3.10 9.96 -13.04
C LYS A 275 4.50 9.36 -12.90
N ARG A 276 5.53 10.02 -13.40
CA ARG A 276 6.93 9.61 -13.27
C ARG A 276 7.57 10.08 -11.96
N GLN A 277 6.83 10.83 -11.16
CA GLN A 277 7.32 11.46 -9.93
C GLN A 277 8.57 12.32 -10.14
N SER A 278 8.71 12.93 -11.32
CA SER A 278 9.80 13.88 -11.63
C SER A 278 9.50 15.33 -11.21
N ILE A 279 8.31 15.59 -10.68
CA ILE A 279 7.89 16.82 -9.98
C ILE A 279 7.23 16.41 -8.66
N PRO A 280 7.19 17.30 -7.63
CA PRO A 280 6.66 16.99 -6.32
C PRO A 280 5.11 16.98 -6.29
N ALA A 281 4.51 16.24 -7.23
CA ALA A 281 3.07 16.09 -7.33
C ALA A 281 2.60 14.81 -6.62
N PHE A 282 1.38 14.87 -6.07
CA PHE A 282 0.72 13.77 -5.38
C PHE A 282 -0.77 13.77 -5.68
N ARG A 283 -1.46 12.69 -5.34
CA ARG A 283 -2.92 12.57 -5.51
C ARG A 283 -3.64 12.65 -4.17
N GLU A 284 -4.80 13.29 -4.20
CA GLU A 284 -5.80 13.22 -3.14
C GLU A 284 -7.16 12.91 -3.77
N LYS A 285 -7.78 11.86 -3.31
CA LYS A 285 -9.05 11.35 -3.87
C LYS A 285 -8.98 11.18 -5.40
N GLY A 286 -7.82 10.70 -5.88
CA GLY A 286 -7.55 10.46 -7.30
C GLY A 286 -7.22 11.71 -8.13
N VAL A 287 -7.21 12.93 -7.56
CA VAL A 287 -6.90 14.19 -8.25
C VAL A 287 -5.44 14.57 -8.02
N TRP A 288 -4.70 14.85 -9.10
CA TRP A 288 -3.33 15.32 -9.03
C TRP A 288 -3.25 16.75 -8.47
N LYS A 289 -2.42 16.92 -7.47
CA LYS A 289 -2.15 18.18 -6.77
C LYS A 289 -0.65 18.42 -6.63
N ILE A 290 -0.29 19.65 -6.30
CA ILE A 290 1.09 20.06 -6.02
C ILE A 290 1.08 21.12 -4.92
N GLY A 291 2.11 21.12 -4.07
CA GLY A 291 2.36 22.20 -3.14
C GLY A 291 3.03 23.38 -3.84
N VAL A 292 2.64 24.58 -3.48
CA VAL A 292 3.21 25.83 -3.96
C VAL A 292 3.56 26.68 -2.74
N ALA A 293 4.82 27.12 -2.66
CA ALA A 293 5.24 28.02 -1.59
C ALA A 293 4.44 29.34 -1.67
N ASP A 294 3.94 29.83 -0.54
CA ASP A 294 3.42 31.19 -0.48
C ASP A 294 4.56 32.17 -0.77
N LYS A 295 4.34 33.11 -1.71
CA LYS A 295 5.31 34.12 -2.10
C LYS A 295 5.46 35.20 -1.03
#